data_1139aef5af7b84ac21c6f9f4b7ae1742
#
_entry.id   1139aef5af7b84ac21c6f9f4b7ae1742
#
_cell.length_a   1.000
_cell.length_b   1.000
_cell.length_c   1.000
_cell.angle_alpha   90.00
_cell.angle_beta   90.00
_cell.angle_gamma   90.00
#
_symmetry.space_group_name_H-M   'P 1'
#
loop_
_entity.id
_entity.type
_entity.pdbx_description
1 polymer ?
#
loop_
_entity_poly.entity_id
_entity_poly.type
_entity_poly.pdbx_seq_one_letter_code
_entity_poly.pdbx_strand_id
1 'polypeptide(L)'
;MSVNRSSGLGLPRADTGVGLLNWMNDLSVVLFHLERRFDPFIRPAFDALLRERLSLLTTALINTGRRDDGLALAEEQTQPGEEAYLQDIITRMGAQMRQLWQVGYFERGGNTKTHGIVRAEFIVRDDLPPHLRHGIYAQPGVYRAWVRFSGPGPYITTDIDDAGFMSISIKLMGVSGPKLWDDEKFTQDLFGVSTPTFVTPDTKANADLQRWSLKNAQLFYLLKHVPDAIMQLLWTKTQSSPLEGEYFSCVPYLLGEGQAMQYSVRPRLKTRTPVPRLPARPPDNYLRDAMVATLAKQDVEFDILLQVQTDPFLMPIENNAVLWPEKLSPRVPAAVLRIPRQTFDSPEQLAFPRVLSFNPWHCIPEHRPLGNQSRARLRMYKELATLRQAMNTVQHYEPTGDEVFPGS
;
A
#
# COMPACT_ATOMS: atom_id res chain seq x y z
N MET A 1 -9.34 21.24 22.57
CA MET A 1 -10.09 20.51 23.60
C MET A 1 -9.78 19.03 23.43
N SER A 2 -9.18 18.48 24.42
CA SER A 2 -8.77 17.14 24.78
C SER A 2 -9.15 15.98 23.82
N VAL A 3 -8.32 15.72 22.85
CA VAL A 3 -8.10 14.36 22.36
C VAL A 3 -7.19 13.71 23.38
N ASN A 4 -7.73 13.14 24.43
CA ASN A 4 -6.89 12.45 25.38
C ASN A 4 -7.61 11.31 26.06
N ARG A 5 -7.60 10.16 25.38
CA ARG A 5 -7.50 8.86 26.05
C ARG A 5 -6.59 8.00 25.18
N SER A 6 -5.27 8.21 25.27
CA SER A 6 -4.32 7.29 24.68
C SER A 6 -4.37 5.97 25.45
N SER A 7 -4.40 4.85 24.74
CA SER A 7 -3.90 3.58 25.24
C SER A 7 -2.44 3.79 25.65
N GLY A 8 -1.88 2.98 26.55
CA GLY A 8 -0.45 3.07 26.92
C GLY A 8 0.52 2.95 25.71
N LEU A 9 0.00 2.78 24.50
CA LEU A 9 0.69 2.69 23.21
C LEU A 9 0.57 3.97 22.35
N GLY A 10 -0.02 5.06 22.88
CA GLY A 10 -0.20 6.30 22.12
C GLY A 10 -1.32 6.29 21.07
N LEU A 11 -2.04 5.17 20.93
CA LEU A 11 -3.18 5.05 20.02
C LEU A 11 -4.48 5.50 20.69
N PRO A 12 -5.43 6.10 19.93
CA PRO A 12 -6.75 6.41 20.45
C PRO A 12 -7.47 5.13 20.91
N ARG A 13 -8.21 5.20 22.00
CA ARG A 13 -9.06 4.09 22.45
C ARG A 13 -10.28 3.92 21.56
N ALA A 14 -10.82 2.70 21.50
CA ALA A 14 -12.06 2.43 20.82
C ALA A 14 -13.22 3.23 21.43
N ASP A 15 -14.11 3.72 20.55
CA ASP A 15 -15.35 4.43 20.94
C ASP A 15 -16.54 3.86 20.18
N THR A 16 -17.00 2.70 20.60
CA THR A 16 -18.19 2.03 20.04
C THR A 16 -19.49 2.45 20.74
N GLY A 17 -19.39 3.23 21.81
CA GLY A 17 -20.51 3.53 22.72
C GLY A 17 -20.82 2.40 23.73
N VAL A 18 -20.13 1.24 23.66
CA VAL A 18 -20.35 0.09 24.56
C VAL A 18 -19.01 -0.28 25.22
N GLY A 19 -18.94 -0.12 26.54
CA GLY A 19 -17.70 -0.28 27.31
C GLY A 19 -17.05 -1.66 27.16
N LEU A 20 -17.85 -2.74 27.14
CA LEU A 20 -17.32 -4.10 26.93
C LEU A 20 -16.67 -4.27 25.55
N LEU A 21 -17.31 -3.74 24.49
CA LEU A 21 -16.75 -3.80 23.13
C LEU A 21 -15.47 -2.97 23.00
N ASN A 22 -15.41 -1.81 23.63
CA ASN A 22 -14.20 -1.01 23.69
C ASN A 22 -13.05 -1.77 24.37
N TRP A 23 -13.32 -2.41 25.52
CA TRP A 23 -12.35 -3.22 26.24
C TRP A 23 -11.85 -4.39 25.40
N MET A 24 -12.74 -5.12 24.70
CA MET A 24 -12.37 -6.24 23.82
C MET A 24 -11.45 -5.77 22.68
N ASN A 25 -11.76 -4.65 22.04
CA ASN A 25 -10.92 -4.09 20.98
C ASN A 25 -9.56 -3.67 21.54
N ASP A 26 -9.53 -2.94 22.64
CA ASP A 26 -8.28 -2.46 23.24
C ASP A 26 -7.39 -3.63 23.68
N LEU A 27 -7.97 -4.71 24.22
CA LEU A 27 -7.24 -5.93 24.55
C LEU A 27 -6.65 -6.59 23.29
N SER A 28 -7.43 -6.69 22.20
CA SER A 28 -6.94 -7.28 20.95
C SER A 28 -5.76 -6.49 20.37
N VAL A 29 -5.78 -5.16 20.46
CA VAL A 29 -4.66 -4.28 20.07
C VAL A 29 -3.42 -4.57 20.90
N VAL A 30 -3.55 -4.68 22.22
CA VAL A 30 -2.42 -5.02 23.11
C VAL A 30 -1.82 -6.39 22.76
N LEU A 31 -2.66 -7.41 22.55
CA LEU A 31 -2.21 -8.76 22.17
C LEU A 31 -1.50 -8.77 20.82
N PHE A 32 -2.03 -8.04 19.84
CA PHE A 32 -1.40 -7.88 18.53
C PHE A 32 -0.02 -7.23 18.63
N HIS A 33 0.12 -6.14 19.41
CA HIS A 33 1.41 -5.49 19.61
C HIS A 33 2.40 -6.34 20.40
N LEU A 34 1.94 -7.17 21.31
CA LEU A 34 2.78 -8.14 21.99
C LEU A 34 3.31 -9.19 21.02
N GLU A 35 2.42 -9.77 20.20
CA GLU A 35 2.77 -10.74 19.15
C GLU A 35 3.86 -10.19 18.22
N ARG A 36 3.74 -8.92 17.80
CA ARG A 36 4.71 -8.24 16.91
C ARG A 36 6.16 -8.30 17.43
N ARG A 37 6.36 -8.31 18.72
CA ARG A 37 7.71 -8.37 19.34
C ARG A 37 8.32 -9.76 19.26
N PHE A 38 7.49 -10.79 19.17
CA PHE A 38 7.93 -12.19 19.09
C PHE A 38 7.87 -12.76 17.67
N ASP A 39 7.11 -12.13 16.76
CA ASP A 39 6.93 -12.54 15.36
C ASP A 39 8.27 -12.83 14.65
N PRO A 40 9.34 -11.99 14.72
CA PRO A 40 10.59 -12.26 14.02
C PRO A 40 11.28 -13.58 14.40
N PHE A 41 10.97 -14.14 15.57
CA PHE A 41 11.55 -15.41 16.03
C PHE A 41 10.77 -16.62 15.51
N ILE A 42 9.46 -16.46 15.25
CA ILE A 42 8.55 -17.54 14.82
C ILE A 42 8.34 -17.48 13.30
N ARG A 43 8.32 -16.28 12.76
CA ARG A 43 7.94 -15.98 11.38
C ARG A 43 8.71 -16.75 10.31
N PRO A 44 10.04 -16.92 10.37
CA PRO A 44 10.75 -17.67 9.34
C PRO A 44 10.27 -19.11 9.19
N ALA A 45 9.99 -19.79 10.30
CA ALA A 45 9.46 -21.16 10.28
C ALA A 45 8.01 -21.20 9.78
N PHE A 46 7.18 -20.24 10.22
CA PHE A 46 5.80 -20.11 9.76
C PHE A 46 5.75 -19.85 8.23
N ASP A 47 6.53 -18.91 7.73
CA ASP A 47 6.57 -18.57 6.31
C ASP A 47 7.02 -19.77 5.45
N ALA A 48 8.00 -20.54 5.91
CA ALA A 48 8.53 -21.69 5.18
C ALA A 48 7.59 -22.90 5.16
N LEU A 49 6.81 -23.13 6.23
CA LEU A 49 6.06 -24.37 6.41
C LEU A 49 4.56 -24.23 6.17
N LEU A 50 3.97 -23.08 6.54
CA LEU A 50 2.52 -22.96 6.69
C LEU A 50 1.89 -21.88 5.81
N ARG A 51 2.55 -20.72 5.62
CA ARG A 51 1.93 -19.54 5.00
C ARG A 51 1.33 -19.83 3.64
N GLU A 52 2.06 -20.47 2.73
CA GLU A 52 1.56 -20.73 1.38
C GLU A 52 0.34 -21.67 1.41
N ARG A 53 0.39 -22.73 2.19
CA ARG A 53 -0.71 -23.70 2.31
C ARG A 53 -1.97 -23.06 2.89
N LEU A 54 -1.81 -22.25 3.94
CA LEU A 54 -2.92 -21.54 4.56
C LEU A 54 -3.48 -20.47 3.62
N SER A 55 -2.64 -19.77 2.85
CA SER A 55 -3.11 -18.81 1.86
C SER A 55 -3.95 -19.46 0.76
N LEU A 56 -3.56 -20.67 0.28
CA LEU A 56 -4.34 -21.41 -0.72
C LEU A 56 -5.67 -21.86 -0.14
N LEU A 57 -5.71 -22.39 1.09
CA LEU A 57 -6.94 -22.78 1.78
C LEU A 57 -7.87 -21.59 1.99
N THR A 58 -7.32 -20.45 2.41
CA THR A 58 -8.10 -19.23 2.62
C THR A 58 -8.64 -18.68 1.30
N THR A 59 -7.85 -18.71 0.22
CA THR A 59 -8.31 -18.35 -1.12
C THR A 59 -9.47 -19.26 -1.57
N ALA A 60 -9.36 -20.58 -1.36
CA ALA A 60 -10.43 -21.51 -1.69
C ALA A 60 -11.72 -21.20 -0.90
N LEU A 61 -11.59 -20.85 0.38
CA LEU A 61 -12.73 -20.45 1.22
C LEU A 61 -13.38 -19.16 0.72
N ILE A 62 -12.59 -18.13 0.38
CA ILE A 62 -13.10 -16.88 -0.20
C ILE A 62 -13.86 -17.16 -1.49
N ASN A 63 -13.32 -18.02 -2.36
CA ASN A 63 -13.93 -18.36 -3.65
C ASN A 63 -15.29 -19.05 -3.50
N THR A 64 -15.57 -19.79 -2.42
CA THR A 64 -16.90 -20.41 -2.20
C THR A 64 -18.03 -19.39 -2.04
N GLY A 65 -17.70 -18.17 -1.58
CA GLY A 65 -18.67 -17.09 -1.40
C GLY A 65 -18.86 -16.18 -2.60
N ARG A 66 -18.02 -16.31 -3.64
CA ARG A 66 -18.03 -15.43 -4.82
C ARG A 66 -19.13 -15.82 -5.81
N ARG A 67 -19.59 -14.81 -6.60
CA ARG A 67 -20.65 -14.93 -7.61
C ARG A 67 -20.29 -14.22 -8.92
N ASP A 68 -19.02 -13.96 -9.15
CA ASP A 68 -18.45 -13.30 -10.33
C ASP A 68 -17.88 -14.32 -11.34
N ASP A 69 -18.46 -15.50 -11.41
CA ASP A 69 -18.23 -16.50 -12.44
C ASP A 69 -18.85 -16.02 -13.77
N GLY A 70 -18.15 -16.27 -14.87
CA GLY A 70 -18.64 -15.94 -16.21
C GLY A 70 -18.13 -14.60 -16.79
N LEU A 71 -17.27 -13.87 -16.07
CA LEU A 71 -16.58 -12.71 -16.62
C LEU A 71 -15.46 -13.12 -17.59
N ALA A 72 -15.22 -12.27 -18.59
CA ALA A 72 -14.08 -12.41 -19.51
C ALA A 72 -12.78 -11.86 -18.87
N LEU A 73 -11.65 -12.09 -19.56
CA LEU A 73 -10.37 -11.48 -19.18
C LEU A 73 -10.46 -9.95 -19.27
N ALA A 74 -9.89 -9.26 -18.29
CA ALA A 74 -9.91 -7.81 -18.14
C ALA A 74 -11.32 -7.18 -18.08
N GLU A 75 -12.37 -7.98 -17.90
CA GLU A 75 -13.74 -7.48 -17.77
C GLU A 75 -14.00 -6.99 -16.34
N GLU A 76 -14.58 -5.80 -16.23
CA GLU A 76 -15.00 -5.19 -14.99
C GLU A 76 -16.52 -5.28 -14.82
N GLN A 77 -16.95 -5.50 -13.58
CA GLN A 77 -18.37 -5.53 -13.23
C GLN A 77 -18.66 -4.51 -12.13
N THR A 78 -19.42 -3.47 -12.46
CA THR A 78 -19.87 -2.50 -11.47
C THR A 78 -20.89 -3.13 -10.53
N GLN A 79 -20.64 -3.04 -9.23
CA GLN A 79 -21.52 -3.59 -8.21
C GLN A 79 -22.60 -2.57 -7.81
N PRO A 80 -23.80 -3.03 -7.44
CA PRO A 80 -24.83 -2.14 -6.93
C PRO A 80 -24.35 -1.40 -5.69
N GLY A 81 -24.53 -0.07 -5.66
CA GLY A 81 -24.21 0.77 -4.52
C GLY A 81 -22.76 1.24 -4.40
N GLU A 82 -21.90 0.98 -5.38
CA GLU A 82 -20.48 1.41 -5.34
C GLU A 82 -20.34 2.92 -5.05
N GLU A 83 -21.14 3.76 -5.68
CA GLU A 83 -21.10 5.21 -5.47
C GLU A 83 -21.48 5.61 -4.03
N ALA A 84 -22.47 4.96 -3.43
CA ALA A 84 -22.86 5.20 -2.04
C ALA A 84 -21.77 4.75 -1.06
N TYR A 85 -21.13 3.60 -1.30
CA TYR A 85 -20.01 3.14 -0.50
C TYR A 85 -18.80 4.08 -0.63
N LEU A 86 -18.48 4.51 -1.84
CA LEU A 86 -17.42 5.49 -2.08
C LEU A 86 -17.67 6.79 -1.30
N GLN A 87 -18.88 7.34 -1.36
CA GLN A 87 -19.22 8.56 -0.64
C GLN A 87 -19.11 8.38 0.90
N ASP A 88 -19.51 7.21 1.41
CA ASP A 88 -19.36 6.86 2.83
C ASP A 88 -17.87 6.77 3.23
N ILE A 89 -17.02 6.15 2.41
CA ILE A 89 -15.55 6.08 2.63
C ILE A 89 -14.96 7.49 2.71
N ILE A 90 -15.21 8.34 1.72
CA ILE A 90 -14.67 9.71 1.65
C ILE A 90 -15.10 10.52 2.88
N THR A 91 -16.38 10.44 3.23
CA THR A 91 -16.94 11.14 4.38
C THR A 91 -16.26 10.72 5.68
N ARG A 92 -16.10 9.40 5.92
CA ARG A 92 -15.51 8.87 7.15
C ARG A 92 -14.01 9.13 7.22
N MET A 93 -13.26 8.91 6.13
CA MET A 93 -11.84 9.21 6.10
C MET A 93 -11.57 10.70 6.28
N GLY A 94 -12.35 11.57 5.63
CA GLY A 94 -12.28 13.02 5.83
C GLY A 94 -12.58 13.45 7.25
N ALA A 95 -13.59 12.85 7.90
CA ALA A 95 -13.90 13.08 9.31
C ALA A 95 -12.74 12.62 10.21
N GLN A 96 -12.17 11.43 9.97
CA GLN A 96 -11.02 10.92 10.72
C GLN A 96 -9.78 11.82 10.57
N MET A 97 -9.49 12.29 9.37
CA MET A 97 -8.40 13.24 9.13
C MET A 97 -8.59 14.53 9.96
N ARG A 98 -9.82 15.08 10.03
CA ARG A 98 -10.11 16.27 10.84
C ARG A 98 -10.04 16.01 12.35
N GLN A 99 -10.29 14.79 12.79
CA GLN A 99 -10.12 14.40 14.21
C GLN A 99 -8.65 14.25 14.60
N LEU A 100 -7.81 13.78 13.67
CA LEU A 100 -6.41 13.44 13.94
C LEU A 100 -5.47 14.64 13.77
N TRP A 101 -5.74 15.54 12.81
CA TRP A 101 -4.79 16.53 12.35
C TRP A 101 -5.28 17.96 12.54
N GLN A 102 -4.34 18.85 12.82
CA GLN A 102 -4.61 20.29 12.93
C GLN A 102 -4.29 20.99 11.61
N VAL A 103 -4.95 22.14 11.37
CA VAL A 103 -4.66 23.03 10.23
C VAL A 103 -3.17 23.38 10.20
N GLY A 104 -2.57 23.31 9.03
CA GLY A 104 -1.11 23.48 8.82
C GLY A 104 -0.27 22.22 9.00
N TYR A 105 -0.86 21.15 9.58
CA TYR A 105 -0.20 19.86 9.85
C TYR A 105 -1.07 18.67 9.45
N PHE A 106 -1.88 18.82 8.41
CA PHE A 106 -2.74 17.76 7.93
C PHE A 106 -1.94 16.70 7.17
N GLU A 107 -2.09 15.46 7.57
CA GLU A 107 -1.48 14.32 6.92
C GLU A 107 -2.50 13.53 6.10
N ARG A 108 -2.07 12.45 5.43
CA ARG A 108 -2.91 11.58 4.62
C ARG A 108 -3.90 10.80 5.47
N GLY A 109 -5.03 10.40 4.88
CA GLY A 109 -6.01 9.53 5.53
C GLY A 109 -5.60 8.05 5.61
N GLY A 110 -4.48 7.68 4.99
CA GLY A 110 -3.86 6.36 5.02
C GLY A 110 -2.44 6.45 4.48
N ASN A 111 -1.64 5.42 4.72
CA ASN A 111 -0.21 5.42 4.42
C ASN A 111 0.50 6.67 4.99
N THR A 112 0.17 7.01 6.22
CA THR A 112 0.43 8.34 6.78
C THR A 112 1.88 8.51 7.19
N LYS A 113 2.44 7.60 8.01
CA LYS A 113 3.83 7.68 8.45
C LYS A 113 4.78 7.46 7.29
N THR A 114 5.52 8.50 6.89
CA THR A 114 6.58 8.37 5.89
C THR A 114 7.86 7.89 6.55
N HIS A 115 8.40 6.74 6.11
CA HIS A 115 9.74 6.27 6.54
C HIS A 115 10.83 6.98 5.76
N GLY A 116 10.63 7.24 4.48
CA GLY A 116 11.52 8.02 3.63
C GLY A 116 10.92 8.28 2.26
N ILE A 117 11.47 9.29 1.58
CA ILE A 117 11.29 9.53 0.16
C ILE A 117 12.68 9.63 -0.49
N VAL A 118 12.91 8.82 -1.51
CA VAL A 118 14.23 8.62 -2.11
C VAL A 118 14.16 8.74 -3.62
N ARG A 119 15.25 9.17 -4.24
CA ARG A 119 15.43 9.15 -5.69
C ARG A 119 15.63 7.72 -6.15
N ALA A 120 15.13 7.41 -7.33
CA ALA A 120 15.32 6.14 -7.96
C ALA A 120 15.32 6.26 -9.48
N GLU A 121 15.74 5.18 -10.13
CA GLU A 121 15.65 4.94 -11.57
C GLU A 121 14.78 3.71 -11.79
N PHE A 122 13.78 3.84 -12.65
CA PHE A 122 12.95 2.73 -13.10
C PHE A 122 13.43 2.32 -14.49
N ILE A 123 14.12 1.19 -14.57
CA ILE A 123 14.85 0.72 -15.76
C ILE A 123 14.04 -0.40 -16.41
N VAL A 124 13.40 -0.12 -17.54
CA VAL A 124 12.63 -1.09 -18.32
C VAL A 124 13.59 -2.03 -19.05
N ARG A 125 13.33 -3.34 -18.95
CA ARG A 125 14.17 -4.38 -19.57
C ARG A 125 14.00 -4.40 -21.09
N ASP A 126 15.07 -4.83 -21.78
CA ASP A 126 15.10 -4.95 -23.25
C ASP A 126 14.66 -6.35 -23.75
N ASP A 127 14.64 -7.34 -22.86
CA ASP A 127 14.30 -8.74 -23.15
C ASP A 127 12.85 -9.12 -22.82
N LEU A 128 11.96 -8.14 -22.66
CA LEU A 128 10.54 -8.38 -22.38
C LEU A 128 9.86 -9.16 -23.52
N PRO A 129 9.06 -10.19 -23.21
CA PRO A 129 8.17 -10.81 -24.20
C PRO A 129 7.24 -9.82 -24.89
N PRO A 130 6.94 -9.97 -26.18
CA PRO A 130 6.11 -9.00 -26.93
C PRO A 130 4.75 -8.69 -26.29
N HIS A 131 4.09 -9.69 -25.70
CA HIS A 131 2.78 -9.53 -25.06
C HIS A 131 2.81 -8.72 -23.75
N LEU A 132 4.00 -8.40 -23.22
CA LEU A 132 4.16 -7.54 -22.05
C LEU A 132 4.63 -6.12 -22.42
N ARG A 133 4.93 -5.85 -23.68
CA ARG A 133 5.44 -4.55 -24.17
C ARG A 133 4.30 -3.55 -24.41
N HIS A 134 3.70 -3.08 -23.32
CA HIS A 134 2.63 -2.07 -23.39
C HIS A 134 2.94 -0.88 -22.47
N GLY A 135 2.48 0.30 -22.87
CA GLY A 135 2.61 1.52 -22.07
C GLY A 135 4.04 1.84 -21.69
N ILE A 136 4.32 2.01 -20.41
CA ILE A 136 5.69 2.30 -19.91
C ILE A 136 6.68 1.15 -20.17
N TYR A 137 6.18 -0.05 -20.45
CA TYR A 137 7.00 -1.25 -20.77
C TYR A 137 7.17 -1.46 -22.29
N ALA A 138 6.62 -0.57 -23.13
CA ALA A 138 6.63 -0.75 -24.60
C ALA A 138 8.03 -0.76 -25.20
N GLN A 139 8.93 0.04 -24.65
CA GLN A 139 10.32 0.16 -25.08
C GLN A 139 11.27 0.14 -23.88
N PRO A 140 12.49 -0.41 -24.04
CA PRO A 140 13.55 -0.25 -23.06
C PRO A 140 13.82 1.22 -22.80
N GLY A 141 14.09 1.58 -21.55
CA GLY A 141 14.35 2.97 -21.18
C GLY A 141 14.48 3.13 -19.68
N VAL A 142 14.77 4.36 -19.28
CA VAL A 142 14.95 4.73 -17.88
C VAL A 142 14.05 5.91 -17.56
N TYR A 143 13.20 5.75 -16.55
CA TYR A 143 12.43 6.84 -15.95
C TYR A 143 13.06 7.22 -14.62
N ARG A 144 13.26 8.50 -14.37
CA ARG A 144 13.56 8.97 -13.01
C ARG A 144 12.34 8.75 -12.12
N ALA A 145 12.56 8.44 -10.86
CA ALA A 145 11.47 8.19 -9.94
C ALA A 145 11.70 8.81 -8.56
N TRP A 146 10.61 9.22 -7.92
CA TRP A 146 10.53 9.40 -6.48
C TRP A 146 9.84 8.19 -5.85
N VAL A 147 10.49 7.58 -4.87
CA VAL A 147 9.96 6.42 -4.16
C VAL A 147 9.71 6.79 -2.71
N ARG A 148 8.45 6.69 -2.29
CA ARG A 148 8.04 6.91 -0.92
C ARG A 148 7.72 5.59 -0.24
N PHE A 149 8.38 5.32 0.89
CA PHE A 149 8.06 4.22 1.79
C PHE A 149 7.28 4.73 3.00
N SER A 150 6.23 4.00 3.39
CA SER A 150 5.33 4.44 4.47
C SER A 150 4.70 3.28 5.23
N GLY A 151 4.29 3.57 6.49
CA GLY A 151 3.39 2.71 7.25
C GLY A 151 1.95 2.82 6.72
N PRO A 152 1.10 1.80 6.94
CA PRO A 152 -0.21 1.67 6.28
C PRO A 152 -1.33 2.50 6.91
N GLY A 153 -1.25 2.74 8.20
CA GLY A 153 -2.36 3.27 8.98
C GLY A 153 -2.59 4.77 8.85
N PRO A 154 -3.71 5.27 9.37
CA PRO A 154 -4.00 6.71 9.44
C PRO A 154 -3.21 7.42 10.54
N TYR A 155 -2.57 6.67 11.44
CA TYR A 155 -1.81 7.20 12.58
C TYR A 155 -0.32 7.27 12.29
N ILE A 156 0.40 8.15 13.00
CA ILE A 156 1.86 8.15 13.09
C ILE A 156 2.22 7.50 14.43
N THR A 157 2.44 6.19 14.39
CA THR A 157 2.81 5.38 15.57
C THR A 157 4.29 5.06 15.58
N THR A 158 4.77 4.37 16.62
CA THR A 158 6.08 3.75 16.57
C THR A 158 6.07 2.60 15.57
N ASP A 159 7.19 2.30 14.92
CA ASP A 159 7.24 1.31 13.85
C ASP A 159 6.84 -0.10 14.30
N ILE A 160 7.14 -0.46 15.55
CA ILE A 160 6.79 -1.77 16.13
C ILE A 160 5.28 -1.89 16.42
N ASP A 161 4.62 -0.77 16.67
CA ASP A 161 3.20 -0.69 17.00
C ASP A 161 2.31 -0.38 15.77
N ASP A 162 2.89 -0.36 14.57
CA ASP A 162 2.13 -0.20 13.32
C ASP A 162 1.52 -1.54 12.85
N ALA A 163 0.63 -1.52 11.87
CA ALA A 163 -0.20 -2.65 11.45
C ALA A 163 0.57 -3.85 10.88
N GLY A 164 1.90 -3.78 10.76
CA GLY A 164 2.76 -4.92 10.40
C GLY A 164 2.87 -5.21 8.91
N PHE A 165 2.43 -4.30 8.07
CA PHE A 165 2.77 -4.25 6.66
C PHE A 165 3.22 -2.84 6.28
N MET A 166 3.88 -2.71 5.15
CA MET A 166 4.41 -1.44 4.66
C MET A 166 3.82 -1.13 3.30
N SER A 167 3.95 0.13 2.88
CA SER A 167 3.54 0.59 1.57
C SER A 167 4.69 1.25 0.83
N ILE A 168 4.71 1.06 -0.49
CA ILE A 168 5.57 1.75 -1.44
C ILE A 168 4.69 2.55 -2.40
N SER A 169 5.11 3.77 -2.72
CA SER A 169 4.53 4.58 -3.78
C SER A 169 5.68 5.06 -4.68
N ILE A 170 5.61 4.76 -5.96
CA ILE A 170 6.63 5.09 -6.96
C ILE A 170 5.98 6.08 -7.92
N LYS A 171 6.57 7.26 -8.06
CA LYS A 171 6.16 8.27 -9.04
C LYS A 171 7.24 8.37 -10.11
N LEU A 172 6.91 7.91 -11.31
CA LEU A 172 7.77 8.01 -12.49
C LEU A 172 7.61 9.40 -13.11
N MET A 173 8.71 10.04 -13.47
CA MET A 173 8.73 11.31 -14.20
C MET A 173 9.11 11.09 -15.67
N GLY A 174 8.62 11.98 -16.53
CA GLY A 174 8.90 11.92 -17.97
C GLY A 174 8.05 10.90 -18.74
N VAL A 175 6.97 10.42 -18.16
CA VAL A 175 6.02 9.54 -18.86
C VAL A 175 5.14 10.38 -19.78
N SER A 176 5.38 10.27 -21.09
CA SER A 176 4.62 10.98 -22.13
C SER A 176 3.30 10.26 -22.47
N GLY A 177 2.41 10.99 -23.16
CA GLY A 177 1.14 10.48 -23.64
C GLY A 177 -0.07 11.02 -22.87
N PRO A 178 -1.29 10.70 -23.30
CA PRO A 178 -2.51 11.14 -22.64
C PRO A 178 -2.59 10.57 -21.22
N LYS A 179 -3.12 11.35 -20.28
CA LYS A 179 -3.32 10.91 -18.89
C LYS A 179 -4.79 10.69 -18.62
N LEU A 180 -5.10 9.69 -17.78
CA LEU A 180 -6.47 9.43 -17.34
C LEU A 180 -6.94 10.47 -16.32
N TRP A 181 -6.00 11.11 -15.65
CA TRP A 181 -6.23 12.22 -14.73
C TRP A 181 -5.27 13.36 -15.06
N ASP A 182 -5.78 14.56 -15.29
CA ASP A 182 -5.06 15.67 -15.95
C ASP A 182 -4.41 16.68 -14.98
N ASP A 183 -4.42 16.43 -13.67
CA ASP A 183 -3.73 17.27 -12.68
C ASP A 183 -2.20 17.07 -12.68
N GLU A 184 -1.72 15.94 -13.22
CA GLU A 184 -0.32 15.67 -13.54
C GLU A 184 -0.17 15.25 -15.01
N LYS A 185 0.80 15.81 -15.73
CA LYS A 185 0.94 15.64 -17.19
C LYS A 185 2.06 14.70 -17.58
N PHE A 186 3.10 14.61 -16.77
CA PHE A 186 4.36 13.93 -17.12
C PHE A 186 4.73 12.82 -16.15
N THR A 187 3.85 12.49 -15.20
CA THR A 187 4.11 11.49 -14.20
C THR A 187 3.23 10.25 -14.36
N GLN A 188 3.65 9.14 -13.79
CA GLN A 188 2.83 7.94 -13.59
C GLN A 188 3.11 7.34 -12.22
N ASP A 189 2.05 6.98 -11.50
CA ASP A 189 2.15 6.44 -10.16
C ASP A 189 1.94 4.92 -10.12
N LEU A 190 2.82 4.23 -9.37
CA LEU A 190 2.70 2.81 -9.03
C LEU A 190 2.63 2.66 -7.52
N PHE A 191 1.81 1.73 -7.04
CA PHE A 191 1.58 1.49 -5.61
C PHE A 191 1.79 0.04 -5.25
N GLY A 192 2.27 -0.19 -4.04
CA GLY A 192 2.33 -1.53 -3.49
C GLY A 192 2.20 -1.52 -1.97
N VAL A 193 1.69 -2.62 -1.44
CA VAL A 193 1.75 -2.94 -0.01
C VAL A 193 2.47 -4.27 0.19
N SER A 194 3.04 -4.50 1.35
CA SER A 194 3.84 -5.72 1.60
C SER A 194 3.00 -6.95 1.91
N THR A 195 1.77 -6.99 1.38
CA THR A 195 0.86 -8.13 1.38
C THR A 195 0.31 -8.33 -0.04
N PRO A 196 0.18 -9.55 -0.55
CA PRO A 196 -0.22 -9.78 -1.95
C PRO A 196 -1.70 -9.54 -2.22
N THR A 197 -2.50 -9.43 -1.17
CA THR A 197 -3.93 -9.13 -1.23
C THR A 197 -4.24 -7.89 -0.42
N PHE A 198 -5.36 -7.25 -0.71
CA PHE A 198 -5.81 -6.09 0.03
C PHE A 198 -6.70 -6.52 1.21
N VAL A 199 -6.68 -5.76 2.31
CA VAL A 199 -7.44 -6.08 3.54
C VAL A 199 -8.95 -6.05 3.34
N THR A 200 -9.43 -5.36 2.31
CA THR A 200 -10.84 -5.30 1.94
C THR A 200 -11.02 -5.89 0.54
N PRO A 201 -11.87 -6.92 0.36
CA PRO A 201 -12.10 -7.53 -0.94
C PRO A 201 -12.68 -6.56 -1.97
N ASP A 202 -13.53 -5.64 -1.53
CA ASP A 202 -14.26 -4.70 -2.37
C ASP A 202 -14.55 -3.36 -1.69
N THR A 203 -15.16 -2.43 -2.41
CA THR A 203 -15.51 -1.08 -1.93
C THR A 203 -16.53 -1.11 -0.80
N LYS A 204 -17.46 -2.09 -0.78
CA LYS A 204 -18.44 -2.27 0.30
C LYS A 204 -17.75 -2.64 1.61
N ALA A 205 -16.85 -3.60 1.58
CA ALA A 205 -16.06 -4.00 2.74
C ALA A 205 -15.14 -2.85 3.21
N ASN A 206 -14.61 -2.04 2.27
CA ASN A 206 -13.82 -0.86 2.61
C ASN A 206 -14.68 0.20 3.36
N ALA A 207 -15.91 0.45 2.93
CA ALA A 207 -16.81 1.35 3.66
C ALA A 207 -17.09 0.84 5.08
N ASP A 208 -17.24 -0.48 5.27
CA ASP A 208 -17.40 -1.09 6.60
C ASP A 208 -16.11 -0.95 7.44
N LEU A 209 -14.92 -1.16 6.85
CA LEU A 209 -13.64 -0.92 7.52
C LEU A 209 -13.52 0.53 8.00
N GLN A 210 -13.86 1.52 7.16
CA GLN A 210 -13.79 2.93 7.53
C GLN A 210 -14.76 3.30 8.65
N ARG A 211 -15.93 2.64 8.73
CA ARG A 211 -16.87 2.79 9.86
C ARG A 211 -16.21 2.42 11.18
N TRP A 212 -15.53 1.29 11.23
CA TRP A 212 -14.88 0.80 12.45
C TRP A 212 -13.55 1.53 12.72
N SER A 213 -12.84 1.93 11.67
CA SER A 213 -11.62 2.74 11.79
C SER A 213 -11.87 4.10 12.44
N LEU A 214 -12.96 4.78 12.07
CA LEU A 214 -13.36 6.06 12.67
C LEU A 214 -13.64 5.94 14.17
N LYS A 215 -14.04 4.74 14.63
CA LYS A 215 -14.28 4.41 16.04
C LYS A 215 -13.08 3.79 16.75
N ASN A 216 -11.95 3.65 16.07
CA ASN A 216 -10.76 2.91 16.53
C ASN A 216 -11.09 1.46 16.98
N ALA A 217 -11.99 0.79 16.29
CA ALA A 217 -12.59 -0.49 16.66
C ALA A 217 -12.48 -1.54 15.55
N GLN A 218 -11.31 -1.65 14.91
CA GLN A 218 -11.07 -2.49 13.74
C GLN A 218 -11.29 -3.99 13.99
N LEU A 219 -11.20 -4.46 15.23
CA LEU A 219 -11.53 -5.84 15.59
C LEU A 219 -12.90 -6.28 15.03
N PHE A 220 -13.89 -5.39 15.08
CA PHE A 220 -15.26 -5.75 14.63
C PHE A 220 -15.39 -5.84 13.12
N TYR A 221 -14.55 -5.13 12.36
CA TYR A 221 -14.39 -5.39 10.95
C TYR A 221 -13.80 -6.79 10.71
N LEU A 222 -12.70 -7.12 11.38
CA LEU A 222 -12.02 -8.42 11.23
C LEU A 222 -12.93 -9.60 11.57
N LEU A 223 -13.73 -9.50 12.64
CA LEU A 223 -14.68 -10.54 13.04
C LEU A 223 -15.83 -10.75 12.04
N LYS A 224 -16.18 -9.72 11.28
CA LYS A 224 -17.22 -9.79 10.24
C LYS A 224 -16.69 -10.31 8.91
N HIS A 225 -15.39 -10.08 8.62
CA HIS A 225 -14.70 -10.41 7.38
C HIS A 225 -13.59 -11.44 7.63
N VAL A 226 -13.93 -12.56 8.31
CA VAL A 226 -12.95 -13.52 8.82
C VAL A 226 -12.02 -14.10 7.75
N PRO A 227 -12.47 -14.56 6.56
CA PRO A 227 -11.56 -15.10 5.55
C PRO A 227 -10.55 -14.05 5.03
N ASP A 228 -11.03 -12.82 4.77
CA ASP A 228 -10.19 -11.71 4.29
C ASP A 228 -9.19 -11.29 5.36
N ALA A 229 -9.64 -11.24 6.62
CA ALA A 229 -8.79 -10.96 7.77
C ALA A 229 -7.70 -12.02 7.97
N ILE A 230 -8.02 -13.30 7.84
CA ILE A 230 -7.04 -14.39 7.91
C ILE A 230 -6.01 -14.22 6.79
N MET A 231 -6.44 -13.98 5.53
CA MET A 231 -5.53 -13.76 4.43
C MET A 231 -4.55 -12.62 4.73
N GLN A 232 -5.03 -11.49 5.24
CA GLN A 232 -4.20 -10.36 5.63
C GLN A 232 -3.20 -10.73 6.74
N LEU A 233 -3.64 -11.43 7.79
CA LEU A 233 -2.81 -11.83 8.93
C LEU A 233 -1.70 -12.81 8.53
N LEU A 234 -1.94 -13.70 7.57
CA LEU A 234 -0.93 -14.63 7.06
C LEU A 234 0.30 -13.90 6.48
N TRP A 235 0.13 -12.70 5.96
CA TRP A 235 1.19 -11.90 5.34
C TRP A 235 1.68 -10.74 6.22
N THR A 236 0.93 -10.35 7.22
CA THR A 236 1.30 -9.32 8.20
C THR A 236 2.44 -9.83 9.08
N LYS A 237 3.52 -9.06 9.23
CA LYS A 237 4.71 -9.43 10.01
C LYS A 237 5.43 -8.21 10.56
N THR A 238 6.31 -8.41 11.53
CA THR A 238 7.25 -7.37 11.96
C THR A 238 8.27 -7.11 10.87
N GLN A 239 8.27 -5.90 10.35
CA GLN A 239 9.16 -5.46 9.29
C GLN A 239 10.52 -5.08 9.85
N SER A 240 11.60 -5.38 9.12
CA SER A 240 12.96 -5.05 9.52
C SER A 240 13.51 -3.81 8.81
N SER A 241 13.18 -3.66 7.53
CA SER A 241 13.53 -2.50 6.72
C SER A 241 12.56 -2.38 5.53
N PRO A 242 12.16 -1.16 5.16
CA PRO A 242 11.37 -0.95 3.94
C PRO A 242 12.08 -1.40 2.66
N LEU A 243 13.41 -1.43 2.66
CA LEU A 243 14.22 -1.85 1.51
C LEU A 243 14.32 -3.38 1.35
N GLU A 244 13.80 -4.15 2.30
CA GLU A 244 13.85 -5.62 2.33
C GLU A 244 12.46 -6.26 2.13
N GLY A 245 11.40 -5.45 2.07
CA GLY A 245 10.03 -5.91 1.86
C GLY A 245 9.72 -6.17 0.38
N GLU A 246 9.00 -7.25 0.08
CA GLU A 246 8.34 -7.39 -1.21
C GLU A 246 6.99 -6.66 -1.15
N TYR A 247 6.68 -5.90 -2.21
CA TYR A 247 5.43 -5.13 -2.30
C TYR A 247 4.61 -5.60 -3.49
N PHE A 248 3.29 -5.52 -3.38
CA PHE A 248 2.34 -6.02 -4.36
C PHE A 248 1.32 -4.93 -4.68
N SER A 249 0.87 -4.86 -5.92
CA SER A 249 -0.16 -3.90 -6.34
C SER A 249 -1.50 -4.14 -5.64
N CYS A 250 -1.78 -5.39 -5.27
CA CYS A 250 -3.03 -5.89 -4.64
C CYS A 250 -4.30 -5.62 -5.42
N VAL A 251 -4.26 -4.76 -6.41
CA VAL A 251 -5.35 -4.47 -7.34
C VAL A 251 -4.84 -4.65 -8.76
N PRO A 252 -5.69 -5.08 -9.69
CA PRO A 252 -5.30 -5.21 -11.09
C PRO A 252 -5.23 -3.88 -11.81
N TYR A 253 -4.46 -3.87 -12.90
CA TYR A 253 -4.30 -2.78 -13.86
C TYR A 253 -4.38 -3.34 -15.27
N LEU A 254 -4.70 -2.52 -16.26
CA LEU A 254 -4.50 -2.89 -17.65
C LEU A 254 -3.00 -3.03 -17.96
N LEU A 255 -2.69 -3.93 -18.88
CA LEU A 255 -1.42 -4.02 -19.60
C LEU A 255 -1.71 -4.01 -21.09
N GLY A 256 -2.10 -2.85 -21.61
CA GLY A 256 -2.70 -2.72 -22.93
C GLY A 256 -4.18 -3.13 -22.96
N GLU A 257 -4.78 -3.08 -24.12
CA GLU A 257 -6.21 -3.38 -24.29
C GLU A 257 -6.50 -4.87 -24.06
N GLY A 258 -7.56 -5.16 -23.30
CA GLY A 258 -8.04 -6.53 -23.06
C GLY A 258 -7.16 -7.40 -22.18
N GLN A 259 -6.07 -6.90 -21.63
CA GLN A 259 -5.16 -7.65 -20.75
C GLN A 259 -5.08 -7.02 -19.37
N ALA A 260 -5.40 -7.77 -18.32
CA ALA A 260 -5.23 -7.34 -16.94
C ALA A 260 -3.94 -7.92 -16.34
N MET A 261 -3.29 -7.14 -15.47
CA MET A 261 -2.10 -7.55 -14.74
C MET A 261 -2.18 -7.15 -13.26
N GLN A 262 -1.43 -7.86 -12.44
CA GLN A 262 -0.90 -7.36 -11.17
C GLN A 262 0.62 -7.24 -11.27
N TYR A 263 1.24 -6.42 -10.42
CA TYR A 263 2.70 -6.36 -10.33
C TYR A 263 3.17 -6.50 -8.89
N SER A 264 4.42 -6.93 -8.75
CA SER A 264 5.12 -6.89 -7.47
C SER A 264 6.49 -6.23 -7.60
N VAL A 265 6.98 -5.70 -6.49
CA VAL A 265 8.26 -5.01 -6.32
C VAL A 265 9.08 -5.84 -5.35
N ARG A 266 9.97 -6.70 -5.89
CA ARG A 266 10.72 -7.71 -5.14
C ARG A 266 12.14 -7.25 -4.87
N PRO A 267 12.57 -7.14 -3.59
CA PRO A 267 13.93 -6.73 -3.29
C PRO A 267 14.95 -7.76 -3.75
N ARG A 268 16.09 -7.28 -4.29
CA ARG A 268 17.26 -8.11 -4.61
C ARG A 268 18.18 -8.28 -3.41
N LEU A 269 18.01 -7.49 -2.35
CA LEU A 269 18.75 -7.64 -1.11
C LEU A 269 18.45 -9.01 -0.47
N LYS A 270 19.51 -9.76 -0.20
CA LYS A 270 19.44 -11.08 0.46
C LYS A 270 19.68 -11.00 1.98
N THR A 271 20.28 -9.92 2.43
CA THR A 271 20.56 -9.68 3.85
C THR A 271 19.32 -9.15 4.55
N ARG A 272 19.07 -9.63 5.77
CA ARG A 272 17.98 -9.15 6.62
C ARG A 272 18.55 -8.34 7.77
N THR A 273 18.13 -7.09 7.86
CA THR A 273 18.50 -6.22 8.98
C THR A 273 17.77 -6.70 10.24
N PRO A 274 18.45 -6.92 11.36
CA PRO A 274 17.77 -7.26 12.60
C PRO A 274 16.99 -6.07 13.13
N VAL A 275 15.76 -6.31 13.61
CA VAL A 275 15.02 -5.29 14.37
C VAL A 275 15.74 -5.07 15.70
N PRO A 276 16.15 -3.83 16.03
CA PRO A 276 16.96 -3.59 17.20
C PRO A 276 16.19 -3.84 18.50
N ARG A 277 16.87 -4.30 19.55
CA ARG A 277 16.38 -4.45 20.92
C ARG A 277 15.23 -5.42 21.17
N LEU A 278 14.77 -6.19 20.17
CA LEU A 278 13.71 -7.18 20.42
C LEU A 278 14.13 -8.25 21.43
N PRO A 279 13.20 -8.74 22.26
CA PRO A 279 11.77 -8.39 22.37
C PRO A 279 11.44 -7.14 23.19
N ALA A 280 12.45 -6.38 23.62
CA ALA A 280 12.24 -5.06 24.23
C ALA A 280 11.73 -4.06 23.16
N ARG A 281 11.41 -2.84 23.58
CA ARG A 281 10.91 -1.81 22.66
C ARG A 281 12.01 -1.27 21.74
N PRO A 282 11.88 -1.41 20.41
CA PRO A 282 12.78 -0.78 19.44
C PRO A 282 12.67 0.75 19.48
N PRO A 283 13.61 1.48 18.85
CA PRO A 283 13.45 2.90 18.56
C PRO A 283 12.18 3.18 17.74
N ASP A 284 11.56 4.33 17.93
CA ASP A 284 10.25 4.66 17.34
C ASP A 284 10.26 4.71 15.80
N ASN A 285 11.42 4.96 15.19
CA ASN A 285 11.60 5.11 13.75
C ASN A 285 12.68 4.15 13.19
N TYR A 286 12.81 2.95 13.77
CA TYR A 286 13.87 2.02 13.38
C TYR A 286 13.82 1.60 11.90
N LEU A 287 12.65 1.66 11.26
CA LEU A 287 12.52 1.39 9.83
C LEU A 287 13.21 2.47 8.98
N ARG A 288 13.05 3.74 9.34
CA ARG A 288 13.79 4.83 8.70
C ARG A 288 15.28 4.71 8.96
N ASP A 289 15.67 4.45 10.21
CA ASP A 289 17.07 4.30 10.61
C ASP A 289 17.76 3.18 9.80
N ALA A 290 17.05 2.06 9.55
CA ALA A 290 17.52 0.96 8.73
C ALA A 290 17.71 1.39 7.26
N MET A 291 16.78 2.18 6.69
CA MET A 291 16.92 2.74 5.34
C MET A 291 18.14 3.66 5.23
N VAL A 292 18.30 4.60 6.19
CA VAL A 292 19.44 5.53 6.24
C VAL A 292 20.76 4.75 6.28
N ALA A 293 20.86 3.78 7.18
CA ALA A 293 22.06 2.96 7.32
C ALA A 293 22.42 2.16 6.08
N THR A 294 21.42 1.70 5.32
CA THR A 294 21.62 0.94 4.08
C THR A 294 22.02 1.85 2.93
N LEU A 295 21.25 2.94 2.68
CA LEU A 295 21.47 3.83 1.54
C LEU A 295 22.70 4.73 1.69
N ALA A 296 23.22 4.89 2.90
CA ALA A 296 24.54 5.53 3.11
C ALA A 296 25.70 4.68 2.56
N LYS A 297 25.52 3.37 2.38
CA LYS A 297 26.59 2.43 2.03
C LYS A 297 26.51 1.88 0.61
N GLN A 298 25.29 1.63 0.11
CA GLN A 298 25.10 0.90 -1.15
C GLN A 298 23.83 1.31 -1.89
N ASP A 299 23.82 1.03 -3.19
CA ASP A 299 22.61 1.03 -3.99
C ASP A 299 21.70 -0.14 -3.58
N VAL A 300 20.40 0.02 -3.79
CA VAL A 300 19.40 -1.04 -3.55
C VAL A 300 18.59 -1.22 -4.82
N GLU A 301 18.34 -2.46 -5.20
CA GLU A 301 17.55 -2.79 -6.39
C GLU A 301 16.36 -3.66 -6.03
N PHE A 302 15.27 -3.42 -6.75
CA PHE A 302 14.07 -4.25 -6.74
C PHE A 302 13.74 -4.69 -8.17
N ASP A 303 13.31 -5.95 -8.33
CA ASP A 303 12.69 -6.40 -9.56
C ASP A 303 11.21 -5.99 -9.59
N ILE A 304 10.78 -5.38 -10.67
CA ILE A 304 9.36 -5.17 -10.99
C ILE A 304 8.91 -6.38 -11.79
N LEU A 305 7.98 -7.14 -11.23
CA LEU A 305 7.49 -8.38 -11.80
C LEU A 305 6.02 -8.21 -12.21
N LEU A 306 5.68 -8.60 -13.42
CA LEU A 306 4.30 -8.58 -13.93
C LEU A 306 3.71 -9.98 -13.88
N GLN A 307 2.45 -10.07 -13.47
CA GLN A 307 1.63 -11.29 -13.49
C GLN A 307 0.35 -10.98 -14.27
N VAL A 308 0.16 -11.64 -15.40
CA VAL A 308 -0.99 -11.40 -16.31
C VAL A 308 -2.14 -12.30 -15.91
N GLN A 309 -3.36 -11.77 -16.00
CA GLN A 309 -4.59 -12.54 -15.79
C GLN A 309 -4.75 -13.60 -16.89
N THR A 310 -4.91 -14.87 -16.51
CA THR A 310 -5.15 -16.00 -17.42
C THR A 310 -6.45 -16.73 -17.12
N ASP A 311 -7.05 -16.49 -15.97
CA ASP A 311 -8.33 -17.05 -15.55
C ASP A 311 -9.10 -15.96 -14.76
N PRO A 312 -10.25 -15.49 -15.26
CA PRO A 312 -10.95 -14.37 -14.62
C PRO A 312 -11.57 -14.73 -13.26
N PHE A 313 -11.90 -16.00 -13.02
CA PHE A 313 -12.44 -16.43 -11.73
C PHE A 313 -11.35 -16.66 -10.69
N LEU A 314 -10.26 -17.35 -11.02
CA LEU A 314 -9.16 -17.62 -10.10
C LEU A 314 -8.23 -16.42 -9.91
N MET A 315 -8.28 -15.46 -10.83
CA MET A 315 -7.49 -14.21 -10.80
C MET A 315 -8.44 -13.00 -10.96
N PRO A 316 -9.36 -12.77 -10.00
CA PRO A 316 -10.44 -11.79 -10.16
C PRO A 316 -9.94 -10.35 -10.18
N ILE A 317 -10.72 -9.49 -10.85
CA ILE A 317 -10.56 -8.04 -10.86
C ILE A 317 -11.34 -7.39 -9.71
N GLU A 318 -12.52 -7.90 -9.41
CA GLU A 318 -13.46 -7.27 -8.48
C GLU A 318 -13.31 -7.76 -7.02
N ASN A 319 -12.44 -8.74 -6.75
CA ASN A 319 -12.16 -9.21 -5.38
C ASN A 319 -10.65 -9.18 -5.09
N ASN A 320 -10.22 -8.21 -4.29
CA ASN A 320 -8.81 -7.98 -3.98
C ASN A 320 -8.27 -8.80 -2.80
N ALA A 321 -9.10 -9.68 -2.18
CA ALA A 321 -8.65 -10.61 -1.14
C ALA A 321 -8.23 -11.98 -1.71
N VAL A 322 -8.41 -12.22 -3.00
CA VAL A 322 -8.01 -13.44 -3.70
C VAL A 322 -6.56 -13.34 -4.15
N LEU A 323 -5.75 -14.29 -3.72
CA LEU A 323 -4.36 -14.41 -4.17
C LEU A 323 -4.33 -15.01 -5.58
N TRP A 324 -3.75 -14.31 -6.54
CA TRP A 324 -3.55 -14.79 -7.90
C TRP A 324 -2.51 -15.92 -7.93
N PRO A 325 -2.85 -17.13 -8.43
CA PRO A 325 -1.94 -18.28 -8.36
C PRO A 325 -0.80 -18.16 -9.37
N GLU A 326 0.44 -18.20 -8.89
CA GLU A 326 1.64 -18.16 -9.75
C GLU A 326 1.75 -19.39 -10.68
N LYS A 327 1.10 -20.51 -10.33
CA LYS A 327 1.05 -21.71 -11.19
C LYS A 327 0.27 -21.48 -12.49
N LEU A 328 -0.73 -20.59 -12.47
CA LEU A 328 -1.50 -20.23 -13.67
C LEU A 328 -0.82 -19.14 -14.48
N SER A 329 -0.19 -18.20 -13.80
CA SER A 329 0.52 -17.10 -14.44
C SER A 329 1.78 -16.77 -13.64
N PRO A 330 2.95 -17.21 -14.09
CA PRO A 330 4.22 -16.87 -13.46
C PRO A 330 4.49 -15.36 -13.52
N ARG A 331 5.16 -14.85 -12.49
CA ARG A 331 5.61 -13.46 -12.46
C ARG A 331 6.86 -13.27 -13.33
N VAL A 332 6.79 -12.34 -14.27
CA VAL A 332 7.86 -12.07 -15.26
C VAL A 332 8.56 -10.76 -14.92
N PRO A 333 9.90 -10.73 -14.80
CA PRO A 333 10.66 -9.50 -14.60
C PRO A 333 10.48 -8.52 -15.78
N ALA A 334 10.00 -7.31 -15.50
CA ALA A 334 9.72 -6.29 -16.53
C ALA A 334 10.60 -5.05 -16.41
N ALA A 335 10.97 -4.69 -15.19
CA ALA A 335 11.86 -3.56 -14.93
C ALA A 335 12.68 -3.79 -13.66
N VAL A 336 13.67 -2.93 -13.46
CA VAL A 336 14.44 -2.82 -12.23
C VAL A 336 14.21 -1.44 -11.65
N LEU A 337 13.81 -1.36 -10.40
CA LEU A 337 13.82 -0.13 -9.64
C LEU A 337 15.13 -0.04 -8.87
N ARG A 338 16.02 0.83 -9.32
CA ARG A 338 17.32 1.09 -8.69
C ARG A 338 17.22 2.34 -7.82
N ILE A 339 17.51 2.19 -6.55
CA ILE A 339 17.64 3.30 -5.58
C ILE A 339 19.14 3.49 -5.33
N PRO A 340 19.76 4.53 -5.87
CA PRO A 340 21.19 4.77 -5.67
C PRO A 340 21.50 5.11 -4.21
N ARG A 341 22.73 4.90 -3.83
CA ARG A 341 23.27 5.36 -2.55
C ARG A 341 23.04 6.85 -2.40
N GLN A 342 22.40 7.27 -1.32
CA GLN A 342 22.02 8.66 -1.10
C GLN A 342 21.75 8.95 0.37
N THR A 343 21.82 10.23 0.76
CA THR A 343 21.27 10.79 1.98
C THR A 343 19.87 11.31 1.68
N PHE A 344 18.89 11.05 2.55
CA PHE A 344 17.49 11.45 2.31
C PHE A 344 16.75 11.90 3.57
N ASP A 345 17.43 12.00 4.69
CA ASP A 345 16.85 12.26 6.02
C ASP A 345 16.93 13.72 6.45
N SER A 346 17.23 14.64 5.53
CA SER A 346 17.11 16.07 5.84
C SER A 346 15.66 16.44 6.15
N PRO A 347 15.43 17.42 7.06
CA PRO A 347 14.08 17.88 7.40
C PRO A 347 13.26 18.30 6.18
N GLU A 348 13.88 18.93 5.19
CA GLU A 348 13.26 19.42 3.96
C GLU A 348 12.81 18.25 3.08
N GLN A 349 13.68 17.24 2.88
CA GLN A 349 13.33 16.06 2.10
C GLN A 349 12.26 15.21 2.79
N LEU A 350 12.30 15.08 4.10
CA LEU A 350 11.26 14.40 4.88
C LEU A 350 9.91 15.15 4.87
N ALA A 351 9.92 16.46 4.65
CA ALA A 351 8.70 17.26 4.48
C ALA A 351 8.14 17.22 3.05
N PHE A 352 8.98 16.92 2.04
CA PHE A 352 8.60 16.91 0.63
C PHE A 352 7.36 16.03 0.31
N PRO A 353 7.16 14.86 0.90
CA PRO A 353 5.94 14.07 0.68
C PRO A 353 4.64 14.81 1.00
N ARG A 354 4.67 15.87 1.81
CA ARG A 354 3.45 16.62 2.18
C ARG A 354 2.88 17.41 1.01
N VAL A 355 3.74 17.89 0.10
CA VAL A 355 3.32 18.63 -1.10
C VAL A 355 2.99 17.70 -2.27
N LEU A 356 3.56 16.49 -2.30
CA LEU A 356 3.28 15.52 -3.34
C LEU A 356 1.90 14.88 -3.18
N SER A 357 1.26 14.62 -4.32
CA SER A 357 0.11 13.74 -4.43
C SER A 357 0.50 12.47 -5.15
N PHE A 358 -0.07 11.34 -4.72
CA PHE A 358 0.02 10.06 -5.39
C PHE A 358 -1.39 9.58 -5.67
N ASN A 359 -1.68 9.18 -6.91
CA ASN A 359 -2.97 8.65 -7.31
C ASN A 359 -2.74 7.55 -8.37
N PRO A 360 -3.29 6.34 -8.22
CA PRO A 360 -3.13 5.28 -9.22
C PRO A 360 -3.68 5.66 -10.60
N TRP A 361 -4.50 6.71 -10.69
CA TRP A 361 -5.03 7.24 -11.93
C TRP A 361 -4.13 8.30 -12.60
N HIS A 362 -3.03 8.70 -11.96
CA HIS A 362 -1.92 9.36 -12.65
C HIS A 362 -1.20 8.32 -13.51
N CYS A 363 -1.81 7.93 -14.60
CA CYS A 363 -1.29 6.92 -15.52
C CYS A 363 -1.79 7.16 -16.95
N ILE A 364 -1.13 6.50 -17.89
CA ILE A 364 -1.60 6.42 -19.27
C ILE A 364 -2.71 5.37 -19.40
N PRO A 365 -3.57 5.44 -20.44
CA PRO A 365 -4.71 4.52 -20.63
C PRO A 365 -4.34 3.04 -20.61
N GLU A 366 -3.17 2.67 -21.16
CA GLU A 366 -2.66 1.31 -21.20
C GLU A 366 -2.43 0.69 -19.82
N HIS A 367 -2.35 1.53 -18.76
CA HIS A 367 -2.15 1.11 -17.38
C HIS A 367 -3.30 1.52 -16.47
N ARG A 368 -4.50 1.67 -17.01
CA ARG A 368 -5.70 2.03 -16.25
C ARG A 368 -5.92 1.05 -15.08
N PRO A 369 -6.09 1.55 -13.85
CA PRO A 369 -6.46 0.71 -12.71
C PRO A 369 -7.82 0.05 -12.91
N LEU A 370 -7.96 -1.24 -12.53
CA LEU A 370 -9.17 -2.03 -12.74
C LEU A 370 -9.85 -2.39 -11.41
N GLY A 371 -11.15 -2.64 -11.49
CA GLY A 371 -11.99 -3.13 -10.40
C GLY A 371 -12.53 -2.03 -9.47
N ASN A 372 -13.48 -2.43 -8.62
CA ASN A 372 -14.25 -1.51 -7.77
C ASN A 372 -13.38 -0.68 -6.82
N GLN A 373 -12.35 -1.27 -6.19
CA GLN A 373 -11.42 -0.52 -5.33
C GLN A 373 -10.64 0.54 -6.12
N SER A 374 -10.27 0.24 -7.35
CA SER A 374 -9.55 1.19 -8.21
C SER A 374 -10.47 2.30 -8.72
N ARG A 375 -11.71 1.97 -9.10
CA ARG A 375 -12.74 2.98 -9.43
C ARG A 375 -13.00 3.93 -8.25
N ALA A 376 -13.12 3.38 -7.04
CA ALA A 376 -13.27 4.19 -5.83
C ALA A 376 -12.05 5.10 -5.56
N ARG A 377 -10.83 4.62 -5.79
CA ARG A 377 -9.59 5.37 -5.57
C ARG A 377 -9.50 6.63 -6.42
N LEU A 378 -10.07 6.65 -7.63
CA LEU A 378 -10.07 7.83 -8.49
C LEU A 378 -10.52 9.08 -7.73
N ARG A 379 -11.73 9.03 -7.22
CA ARG A 379 -12.36 10.17 -6.55
C ARG A 379 -11.90 10.32 -5.09
N MET A 380 -11.76 9.21 -4.36
CA MET A 380 -11.32 9.20 -2.98
C MET A 380 -9.93 9.86 -2.82
N TYR A 381 -8.96 9.50 -3.64
CA TYR A 381 -7.61 10.07 -3.58
C TYR A 381 -7.62 11.56 -3.90
N LYS A 382 -8.39 11.99 -4.91
CA LYS A 382 -8.55 13.40 -5.25
C LYS A 382 -9.13 14.21 -4.09
N GLU A 383 -10.29 13.81 -3.58
CA GLU A 383 -11.00 14.59 -2.55
C GLU A 383 -10.20 14.66 -1.25
N LEU A 384 -9.58 13.55 -0.82
CA LEU A 384 -8.75 13.56 0.39
C LEU A 384 -7.43 14.30 0.21
N ALA A 385 -6.82 14.28 -0.98
CA ALA A 385 -5.63 15.08 -1.28
C ALA A 385 -5.99 16.58 -1.31
N THR A 386 -7.11 16.96 -1.94
CA THR A 386 -7.61 18.34 -1.96
C THR A 386 -7.90 18.84 -0.54
N LEU A 387 -8.54 18.02 0.30
CA LEU A 387 -8.75 18.36 1.71
C LEU A 387 -7.42 18.61 2.42
N ARG A 388 -6.44 17.71 2.29
CA ARG A 388 -5.11 17.86 2.92
C ARG A 388 -4.39 19.11 2.45
N GLN A 389 -4.41 19.38 1.15
CA GLN A 389 -3.76 20.54 0.55
C GLN A 389 -4.41 21.84 1.02
N ALA A 390 -5.74 21.92 1.02
CA ALA A 390 -6.48 23.08 1.50
C ALA A 390 -6.20 23.37 2.98
N MET A 391 -6.20 22.33 3.83
CA MET A 391 -5.95 22.47 5.28
C MET A 391 -4.50 22.83 5.61
N ASN A 392 -3.55 22.56 4.71
CA ASN A 392 -2.14 22.93 4.84
C ASN A 392 -1.78 24.21 4.05
N THR A 393 -2.72 24.80 3.31
CA THR A 393 -2.48 25.96 2.44
C THR A 393 -1.33 25.70 1.45
N VAL A 394 -1.28 24.48 0.88
CA VAL A 394 -0.29 24.09 -0.14
C VAL A 394 -0.99 23.82 -1.47
N GLN A 395 -0.31 24.17 -2.56
CA GLN A 395 -0.79 23.87 -3.91
C GLN A 395 -0.36 22.46 -4.33
N HIS A 396 -1.09 21.89 -5.28
CA HIS A 396 -0.68 20.67 -5.96
C HIS A 396 0.68 20.88 -6.64
N TYR A 397 1.56 19.88 -6.56
CA TYR A 397 2.89 19.92 -7.14
C TYR A 397 3.18 18.64 -7.91
N GLU A 398 3.42 18.77 -9.22
CA GLU A 398 3.93 17.69 -10.06
C GLU A 398 5.46 17.73 -10.06
N PRO A 399 6.16 16.69 -9.57
CA PRO A 399 7.61 16.71 -9.49
C PRO A 399 8.27 16.48 -10.85
N THR A 400 9.46 17.06 -11.02
CA THR A 400 10.28 16.91 -12.23
C THR A 400 11.42 15.89 -12.07
N GLY A 401 11.76 15.56 -10.83
CA GLY A 401 12.93 14.76 -10.48
C GLY A 401 14.23 15.59 -10.35
N ASP A 402 14.14 16.90 -10.50
CA ASP A 402 15.27 17.85 -10.35
C ASP A 402 15.29 18.52 -8.96
N GLU A 403 14.31 18.19 -8.10
CA GLU A 403 14.23 18.75 -6.75
C GLU A 403 15.52 18.45 -5.96
N VAL A 404 16.13 19.47 -5.37
CA VAL A 404 17.38 19.36 -4.60
C VAL A 404 17.10 19.66 -3.13
N PHE A 405 17.67 18.86 -2.25
CA PHE A 405 17.54 19.02 -0.81
C PHE A 405 18.92 19.22 -0.16
N PRO A 406 19.01 19.95 0.97
CA PRO A 406 20.27 20.07 1.70
C PRO A 406 20.83 18.69 2.09
N GLY A 407 22.10 18.44 1.72
CA GLY A 407 22.80 17.20 2.04
C GLY A 407 22.42 15.97 1.20
N SER A 408 21.59 16.12 0.15
CA SER A 408 21.25 15.04 -0.78
C SER A 408 22.28 14.90 -1.91
#